data_6ed113da2da5fbb17c8bdf9a3832f6fb
#
_entry.id   6ed113da2da5fbb17c8bdf9a3832f6fb
#
_cell.length_a   1.000
_cell.length_b   1.000
_cell.length_c   1.000
_cell.angle_alpha   90.00
_cell.angle_beta   90.00
_cell.angle_gamma   90.00
#
_symmetry.space_group_name_H-M   'P 1'
#
loop_
_entity.id
_entity.type
_entity.pdbx_description
1 polymer ?
#
loop_
_entity_poly.entity_id
_entity_poly.type
_entity_poly.pdbx_seq_one_letter_code
_entity_poly.pdbx_strand_id
1 'polypeptide(L)'
;MSYFIICTVAFAVSGLTLFSGFGLGTLLMPAFALFFPIEVAVAATAIVHLTNNIFKVALVGKNANFSVVFKFAFPAAVMAMVGALLLNFFTTVQPLVQYVSAGRTCTITPEKLFIATLIVVFAVMELSPRFENLSFDAKFIPLGGALSGFFGGLSGLQGALRTAFLSRAGLEKEAFIGTMVVSAVVVDVSRLLIYGITFFSRDFEVLKSQGGVGLVIAGTLCAFCGAFIGSRLVKKITMRTIQIVVGIMLLLVGLSVGSGLI
;
A
#
# COMPACT_ATOMS: atom_id res chain seq x y z
N MET A 1 22.04 3.99 4.70
CA MET A 1 21.19 2.91 5.24
C MET A 1 19.77 2.96 4.67
N SER A 2 19.12 4.13 4.64
CA SER A 2 17.76 4.32 4.08
C SER A 2 17.60 3.87 2.62
N TYR A 3 18.52 4.27 1.73
CA TYR A 3 18.52 3.82 0.33
C TYR A 3 18.59 2.30 0.20
N PHE A 4 19.44 1.65 0.97
CA PHE A 4 19.57 0.19 0.93
C PHE A 4 18.25 -0.50 1.31
N ILE A 5 17.62 -0.09 2.41
CA ILE A 5 16.37 -0.68 2.90
C ILE A 5 15.24 -0.44 1.88
N ILE A 6 15.02 0.81 1.47
CA ILE A 6 13.92 1.17 0.57
C ILE A 6 14.09 0.52 -0.80
N CYS A 7 15.29 0.55 -1.38
CA CYS A 7 15.56 -0.07 -2.67
C CYS A 7 15.41 -1.59 -2.62
N THR A 8 15.90 -2.26 -1.56
CA THR A 8 15.75 -3.70 -1.40
C THR A 8 14.30 -4.10 -1.25
N VAL A 9 13.53 -3.39 -0.41
CA VAL A 9 12.10 -3.64 -0.23
C VAL A 9 11.35 -3.38 -1.53
N ALA A 10 11.57 -2.24 -2.18
CA ALA A 10 10.91 -1.89 -3.44
C ALA A 10 11.18 -2.93 -4.54
N PHE A 11 12.43 -3.34 -4.71
CA PHE A 11 12.84 -4.34 -5.69
C PHE A 11 12.21 -5.71 -5.40
N ALA A 12 12.45 -6.25 -4.20
CA ALA A 12 12.00 -7.58 -3.83
C ALA A 12 10.48 -7.68 -3.84
N VAL A 13 9.79 -6.71 -3.22
CA VAL A 13 8.34 -6.75 -3.10
C VAL A 13 7.65 -6.50 -4.45
N SER A 14 8.15 -5.58 -5.27
CA SER A 14 7.59 -5.35 -6.60
C SER A 14 7.70 -6.58 -7.49
N GLY A 15 8.83 -7.31 -7.41
CA GLY A 15 9.04 -8.56 -8.13
C GLY A 15 8.10 -9.66 -7.68
N LEU A 16 7.99 -9.86 -6.36
CA LEU A 16 7.12 -10.89 -5.78
C LEU A 16 5.63 -10.64 -6.00
N THR A 17 5.23 -9.38 -6.00
CA THR A 17 3.81 -8.98 -5.97
C THR A 17 3.21 -8.63 -7.32
N LEU A 18 3.95 -8.82 -8.42
CA LEU A 18 3.40 -8.58 -9.75
C LEU A 18 2.14 -9.42 -10.02
N PHE A 19 2.14 -10.68 -9.58
CA PHE A 19 1.05 -11.63 -9.81
C PHE A 19 0.03 -11.69 -8.67
N SER A 20 0.43 -11.31 -7.45
CA SER A 20 -0.48 -11.27 -6.30
C SER A 20 -1.40 -10.06 -6.32
N GLY A 21 -1.01 -9.01 -7.05
CA GLY A 21 -1.76 -7.77 -7.12
C GLY A 21 -1.72 -6.93 -5.83
N PHE A 22 -1.02 -7.39 -4.78
CA PHE A 22 -0.86 -6.66 -3.51
C PHE A 22 0.57 -6.80 -2.97
N GLY A 23 0.95 -5.93 -2.05
CA GLY A 23 2.19 -6.02 -1.29
C GLY A 23 3.13 -4.83 -1.43
N LEU A 24 3.31 -4.23 -2.62
CA LEU A 24 4.27 -3.12 -2.75
C LEU A 24 3.88 -1.94 -1.85
N GLY A 25 2.63 -1.46 -1.93
CA GLY A 25 2.14 -0.40 -1.04
C GLY A 25 2.16 -0.81 0.43
N THR A 26 1.87 -2.09 0.69
CA THR A 26 1.76 -2.66 2.04
C THR A 26 3.10 -2.72 2.76
N LEU A 27 4.20 -3.05 2.09
CA LEU A 27 5.53 -3.18 2.70
C LEU A 27 6.40 -1.94 2.52
N LEU A 28 6.19 -1.17 1.47
CA LEU A 28 7.00 0.01 1.21
C LEU A 28 6.64 1.17 2.15
N MET A 29 5.36 1.29 2.55
CA MET A 29 4.92 2.31 3.50
C MET A 29 5.64 2.15 4.85
N PRO A 30 5.65 0.96 5.48
CA PRO A 30 6.45 0.73 6.66
C PRO A 30 7.95 1.01 6.50
N ALA A 31 8.52 0.66 5.34
CA ALA A 31 9.93 0.94 5.08
C ALA A 31 10.23 2.46 5.03
N PHE A 32 9.33 3.26 4.46
CA PHE A 32 9.43 4.71 4.52
C PHE A 32 9.18 5.26 5.93
N ALA A 33 8.26 4.66 6.70
CA ALA A 33 7.94 5.08 8.07
C ALA A 33 9.10 4.90 9.05
N LEU A 34 10.13 4.09 8.71
CA LEU A 34 11.38 4.02 9.48
C LEU A 34 12.20 5.34 9.43
N PHE A 35 11.94 6.20 8.43
CA PHE A 35 12.77 7.38 8.16
C PHE A 35 11.96 8.67 8.08
N PHE A 36 10.64 8.59 7.93
CA PHE A 36 9.75 9.74 7.75
C PHE A 36 8.51 9.62 8.63
N PRO A 37 7.86 10.75 8.98
CA PRO A 37 6.52 10.73 9.58
C PRO A 37 5.54 9.90 8.76
N ILE A 38 4.52 9.33 9.40
CA ILE A 38 3.61 8.34 8.78
C ILE A 38 2.91 8.92 7.54
N GLU A 39 2.43 10.15 7.61
CA GLU A 39 1.77 10.85 6.51
C GLU A 39 2.71 11.01 5.31
N VAL A 40 3.97 11.36 5.55
CA VAL A 40 5.02 11.46 4.53
C VAL A 40 5.31 10.08 3.93
N ALA A 41 5.42 9.04 4.77
CA ALA A 41 5.67 7.67 4.34
C ALA A 41 4.53 7.12 3.48
N VAL A 42 3.27 7.39 3.85
CA VAL A 42 2.08 7.00 3.06
C VAL A 42 2.07 7.70 1.70
N ALA A 43 2.35 9.01 1.66
CA ALA A 43 2.38 9.78 0.42
C ALA A 43 3.55 9.37 -0.49
N ALA A 44 4.77 9.20 0.05
CA ALA A 44 5.93 8.72 -0.70
C ALA A 44 5.69 7.33 -1.30
N THR A 45 5.11 6.43 -0.50
CA THR A 45 4.71 5.10 -0.96
C THR A 45 3.67 5.17 -2.07
N ALA A 46 2.69 6.09 -1.98
CA ALA A 46 1.67 6.27 -2.99
C ALA A 46 2.27 6.66 -4.34
N ILE A 47 3.28 7.53 -4.35
CA ILE A 47 3.99 7.95 -5.57
C ILE A 47 4.72 6.76 -6.21
N VAL A 48 5.52 6.01 -5.43
CA VAL A 48 6.23 4.82 -5.94
C VAL A 48 5.24 3.77 -6.43
N HIS A 49 4.15 3.54 -5.69
CA HIS A 49 3.13 2.56 -6.03
C HIS A 49 2.37 2.93 -7.31
N LEU A 50 1.95 4.19 -7.45
CA LEU A 50 1.31 4.69 -8.68
C LEU A 50 2.23 4.52 -9.88
N THR A 51 3.46 5.01 -9.77
CA THR A 51 4.41 4.97 -10.89
C THR A 51 4.72 3.54 -11.31
N ASN A 52 4.89 2.62 -10.34
CA ASN A 52 5.07 1.19 -10.62
C ASN A 52 3.81 0.55 -11.23
N ASN A 53 2.61 0.95 -10.79
CA ASN A 53 1.37 0.45 -11.39
C ASN A 53 1.14 0.98 -12.80
N ILE A 54 1.50 2.23 -13.11
CA ILE A 54 1.49 2.75 -14.49
C ILE A 54 2.41 1.90 -15.39
N PHE A 55 3.62 1.58 -14.90
CA PHE A 55 4.52 0.68 -15.62
C PHE A 55 3.88 -0.71 -15.84
N LYS A 56 3.22 -1.27 -14.82
CA LYS A 56 2.50 -2.55 -14.93
C LYS A 56 1.30 -2.46 -15.89
N VAL A 57 0.57 -1.32 -15.91
CA VAL A 57 -0.52 -1.10 -16.89
C VAL A 57 0.01 -1.18 -18.32
N ALA A 58 1.18 -0.61 -18.59
CA ALA A 58 1.80 -0.72 -19.93
C ALA A 58 2.10 -2.18 -20.31
N LEU A 59 2.40 -3.04 -19.34
CA LEU A 59 2.70 -4.47 -19.58
C LEU A 59 1.44 -5.34 -19.72
N VAL A 60 0.43 -5.14 -18.87
CA VAL A 60 -0.70 -6.08 -18.72
C VAL A 60 -2.08 -5.41 -18.79
N GLY A 61 -2.16 -4.09 -18.82
CA GLY A 61 -3.41 -3.33 -18.73
C GLY A 61 -4.36 -3.56 -19.91
N LYS A 62 -3.84 -3.94 -21.08
CA LYS A 62 -4.63 -4.28 -22.28
C LYS A 62 -5.61 -5.44 -22.06
N ASN A 63 -5.32 -6.30 -21.11
CA ASN A 63 -6.15 -7.47 -20.78
C ASN A 63 -7.22 -7.15 -19.72
N ALA A 64 -7.28 -5.92 -19.21
CA ALA A 64 -8.22 -5.55 -18.17
C ALA A 64 -9.68 -5.65 -18.62
N ASN A 65 -10.55 -6.20 -17.77
CA ASN A 65 -11.99 -6.15 -17.98
C ASN A 65 -12.55 -4.81 -17.46
N PHE A 66 -12.77 -3.87 -18.37
CA PHE A 66 -13.20 -2.51 -18.01
C PHE A 66 -14.58 -2.43 -17.35
N SER A 67 -15.49 -3.40 -17.61
CA SER A 67 -16.77 -3.47 -16.91
C SER A 67 -16.57 -3.75 -15.42
N VAL A 68 -15.67 -4.69 -15.08
CA VAL A 68 -15.31 -5.02 -13.70
C VAL A 68 -14.48 -3.88 -13.07
N VAL A 69 -13.54 -3.30 -13.84
CA VAL A 69 -12.78 -2.11 -13.40
C VAL A 69 -13.74 -1.01 -12.96
N PHE A 70 -14.71 -0.64 -13.77
CA PHE A 70 -15.64 0.45 -13.45
C PHE A 70 -16.45 0.14 -12.18
N LYS A 71 -17.00 -1.07 -12.07
CA LYS A 71 -17.78 -1.49 -10.89
C LYS A 71 -16.98 -1.45 -9.59
N PHE A 72 -15.68 -1.75 -9.66
CA PHE A 72 -14.78 -1.74 -8.51
C PHE A 72 -14.14 -0.37 -8.29
N ALA A 73 -13.54 0.21 -9.33
CA ALA A 73 -12.68 1.37 -9.21
C ALA A 73 -13.45 2.67 -8.97
N PHE A 74 -14.69 2.81 -9.44
CA PHE A 74 -15.49 4.01 -9.17
C PHE A 74 -15.78 4.19 -7.68
N PRO A 75 -16.40 3.23 -6.96
CA PRO A 75 -16.57 3.36 -5.51
C PRO A 75 -15.22 3.38 -4.77
N ALA A 76 -14.19 2.69 -5.29
CA ALA A 76 -12.86 2.73 -4.69
C ALA A 76 -12.24 4.13 -4.78
N ALA A 77 -12.38 4.84 -5.89
CA ALA A 77 -11.88 6.20 -6.07
C ALA A 77 -12.50 7.17 -5.06
N VAL A 78 -13.83 7.15 -4.94
CA VAL A 78 -14.55 8.00 -3.98
C VAL A 78 -14.10 7.72 -2.55
N MET A 79 -14.06 6.46 -2.16
CA MET A 79 -13.69 6.08 -0.80
C MET A 79 -12.19 6.24 -0.52
N ALA A 80 -11.33 6.20 -1.54
CA ALA A 80 -9.90 6.54 -1.39
C ALA A 80 -9.71 8.02 -1.06
N MET A 81 -10.49 8.90 -1.65
CA MET A 81 -10.47 10.32 -1.28
C MET A 81 -10.94 10.52 0.17
N VAL A 82 -12.01 9.83 0.59
CA VAL A 82 -12.51 9.88 1.98
C VAL A 82 -11.44 9.37 2.95
N GLY A 83 -10.79 8.23 2.67
CA GLY A 83 -9.72 7.70 3.49
C GLY A 83 -8.51 8.64 3.59
N ALA A 84 -8.13 9.28 2.49
CA ALA A 84 -7.05 10.24 2.43
C ALA A 84 -7.36 11.53 3.23
N LEU A 85 -8.61 12.03 3.16
CA LEU A 85 -9.07 13.16 3.96
C LEU A 85 -9.07 12.81 5.46
N LEU A 86 -9.49 11.60 5.82
CA LEU A 86 -9.50 11.14 7.20
C LEU A 86 -8.07 11.04 7.77
N LEU A 87 -7.11 10.54 6.98
CA LEU A 87 -5.69 10.55 7.38
C LEU A 87 -5.23 11.97 7.72
N ASN A 88 -5.52 12.92 6.85
CA ASN A 88 -5.14 14.31 7.06
C ASN A 88 -5.78 14.95 8.32
N PHE A 89 -6.99 14.53 8.67
CA PHE A 89 -7.65 14.98 9.90
C PHE A 89 -6.93 14.50 11.17
N PHE A 90 -6.43 13.27 11.19
CA PHE A 90 -5.73 12.71 12.35
C PHE A 90 -4.36 13.37 12.61
N THR A 91 -3.69 13.92 11.60
CA THR A 91 -2.37 14.57 11.75
C THR A 91 -2.39 15.83 12.61
N THR A 92 -3.56 16.39 12.90
CA THR A 92 -3.73 17.61 13.71
C THR A 92 -3.94 17.34 15.20
N VAL A 93 -3.99 16.07 15.62
CA VAL A 93 -4.31 15.70 17.01
C VAL A 93 -3.04 15.60 17.86
N GLN A 94 -3.12 16.12 19.11
CA GLN A 94 -1.97 16.09 20.03
C GLN A 94 -1.58 14.66 20.43
N PRO A 95 -0.28 14.43 20.76
CA PRO A 95 0.20 13.15 21.27
C PRO A 95 -0.53 12.70 22.54
N LEU A 96 -0.85 11.41 22.63
CA LEU A 96 -1.46 10.80 23.81
C LEU A 96 -0.43 10.52 24.91
N VAL A 97 0.73 9.98 24.52
CA VAL A 97 1.79 9.57 25.43
C VAL A 97 3.14 9.86 24.81
N GLN A 98 4.06 10.35 25.61
CA GLN A 98 5.48 10.45 25.27
C GLN A 98 6.29 9.74 26.34
N TYR A 99 7.23 8.91 25.93
CA TYR A 99 8.14 8.20 26.83
C TYR A 99 9.54 8.08 26.22
N VAL A 100 10.54 7.83 27.04
CA VAL A 100 11.92 7.64 26.57
C VAL A 100 12.29 6.15 26.65
N SER A 101 12.72 5.60 25.51
CA SER A 101 13.23 4.23 25.43
C SER A 101 14.55 4.22 24.67
N ALA A 102 15.58 3.58 25.23
CA ALA A 102 16.93 3.49 24.67
C ALA A 102 17.52 4.85 24.24
N GLY A 103 17.23 5.93 25.00
CA GLY A 103 17.73 7.29 24.72
C GLY A 103 17.00 8.02 23.58
N ARG A 104 15.88 7.46 23.08
CA ARG A 104 15.01 8.10 22.06
C ARG A 104 13.66 8.44 22.67
N THR A 105 13.14 9.60 22.31
CA THR A 105 11.76 9.98 22.66
C THR A 105 10.80 9.26 21.73
N CYS A 106 9.99 8.39 22.30
CA CYS A 106 8.93 7.65 21.61
C CYS A 106 7.62 8.41 21.82
N THR A 107 6.90 8.67 20.73
CA THR A 107 5.66 9.44 20.76
C THR A 107 4.52 8.61 20.19
N ILE A 108 3.49 8.38 21.01
CA ILE A 108 2.25 7.69 20.61
C ILE A 108 1.19 8.76 20.32
N THR A 109 0.75 8.82 19.07
CA THR A 109 -0.35 9.69 18.62
C THR A 109 -1.60 8.85 18.34
N PRO A 110 -2.81 9.43 18.37
CA PRO A 110 -4.04 8.74 17.94
C PRO A 110 -3.94 8.18 16.54
N GLU A 111 -3.30 8.93 15.62
CA GLU A 111 -3.02 8.52 14.25
C GLU A 111 -2.16 7.26 14.20
N LYS A 112 -1.01 7.25 14.90
CA LYS A 112 -0.12 6.09 14.96
C LYS A 112 -0.85 4.85 15.49
N LEU A 113 -1.64 4.99 16.56
CA LEU A 113 -2.42 3.89 17.12
C LEU A 113 -3.45 3.38 16.13
N PHE A 114 -4.16 4.27 15.45
CA PHE A 114 -5.17 3.89 14.47
C PHE A 114 -4.55 3.16 13.28
N ILE A 115 -3.49 3.72 12.69
CA ILE A 115 -2.77 3.10 11.56
C ILE A 115 -2.12 1.78 11.99
N ALA A 116 -1.48 1.75 13.18
CA ALA A 116 -0.89 0.52 13.72
C ALA A 116 -1.94 -0.59 13.91
N THR A 117 -3.12 -0.24 14.43
CA THR A 117 -4.22 -1.19 14.59
C THR A 117 -4.64 -1.76 13.23
N LEU A 118 -4.80 -0.93 12.21
CA LEU A 118 -5.11 -1.37 10.86
C LEU A 118 -4.02 -2.29 10.30
N ILE A 119 -2.74 -1.90 10.43
CA ILE A 119 -1.60 -2.70 9.98
C ILE A 119 -1.61 -4.07 10.67
N VAL A 120 -1.83 -4.13 11.99
CA VAL A 120 -1.89 -5.39 12.74
C VAL A 120 -3.09 -6.24 12.31
N VAL A 121 -4.26 -5.65 12.10
CA VAL A 121 -5.43 -6.39 11.59
C VAL A 121 -5.13 -7.00 10.23
N PHE A 122 -4.57 -6.24 9.29
CA PHE A 122 -4.17 -6.78 7.98
C PHE A 122 -3.06 -7.82 8.11
N ALA A 123 -2.09 -7.65 9.02
CA ALA A 123 -1.07 -8.65 9.30
C ALA A 123 -1.67 -9.99 9.76
N VAL A 124 -2.63 -9.93 10.68
CA VAL A 124 -3.35 -11.12 11.17
C VAL A 124 -4.14 -11.78 10.04
N MET A 125 -4.78 -10.98 9.17
CA MET A 125 -5.47 -11.51 7.99
C MET A 125 -4.50 -12.24 7.05
N GLU A 126 -3.34 -11.66 6.74
CA GLU A 126 -2.34 -12.28 5.86
C GLU A 126 -1.72 -13.56 6.47
N LEU A 127 -1.49 -13.57 7.78
CA LEU A 127 -0.91 -14.72 8.47
C LEU A 127 -1.92 -15.85 8.66
N SER A 128 -3.21 -15.55 8.78
CA SER A 128 -4.24 -16.55 9.07
C SER A 128 -4.57 -17.41 7.86
N PRO A 129 -4.47 -18.73 7.94
CA PRO A 129 -4.88 -19.63 6.86
C PRO A 129 -6.36 -19.51 6.46
N ARG A 130 -7.21 -19.03 7.38
CA ARG A 130 -8.65 -18.83 7.11
C ARG A 130 -8.90 -17.74 6.07
N PHE A 131 -7.99 -16.75 5.96
CA PHE A 131 -8.10 -15.65 5.01
C PHE A 131 -7.34 -15.90 3.71
N GLU A 132 -6.55 -16.98 3.60
CA GLU A 132 -5.80 -17.33 2.39
C GLU A 132 -6.72 -17.44 1.16
N ASN A 133 -7.90 -18.04 1.36
CA ASN A 133 -8.89 -18.26 0.31
C ASN A 133 -10.10 -17.31 0.44
N LEU A 134 -9.92 -16.18 1.14
CA LEU A 134 -11.00 -15.21 1.29
C LEU A 134 -11.42 -14.68 -0.07
N SER A 135 -12.67 -14.92 -0.41
CA SER A 135 -13.22 -14.52 -1.71
C SER A 135 -14.72 -14.25 -1.56
N PHE A 136 -15.17 -13.19 -2.22
CA PHE A 136 -16.54 -12.73 -2.16
C PHE A 136 -17.23 -12.88 -3.50
N ASP A 137 -18.55 -13.11 -3.49
CA ASP A 137 -19.34 -13.17 -4.72
C ASP A 137 -19.22 -11.88 -5.54
N ALA A 138 -19.31 -12.01 -6.86
CA ALA A 138 -19.17 -10.89 -7.79
C ALA A 138 -20.16 -9.73 -7.54
N LYS A 139 -21.31 -10.00 -6.90
CA LYS A 139 -22.27 -8.96 -6.49
C LYS A 139 -21.72 -7.96 -5.49
N PHE A 140 -20.68 -8.34 -4.73
CA PHE A 140 -20.02 -7.49 -3.74
C PHE A 140 -18.81 -6.72 -4.28
N ILE A 141 -18.54 -6.77 -5.59
CA ILE A 141 -17.44 -6.02 -6.22
C ILE A 141 -17.47 -4.52 -5.88
N PRO A 142 -18.63 -3.81 -5.94
CA PRO A 142 -18.66 -2.40 -5.57
C PRO A 142 -18.34 -2.14 -4.09
N LEU A 143 -18.81 -3.01 -3.18
CA LEU A 143 -18.48 -2.92 -1.76
C LEU A 143 -16.98 -3.17 -1.54
N GLY A 144 -16.42 -4.17 -2.22
CA GLY A 144 -14.98 -4.43 -2.21
C GLY A 144 -14.17 -3.25 -2.70
N GLY A 145 -14.65 -2.57 -3.74
CA GLY A 145 -14.07 -1.32 -4.22
C GLY A 145 -14.08 -0.25 -3.13
N ALA A 146 -15.23 0.00 -2.51
CA ALA A 146 -15.37 0.99 -1.45
C ALA A 146 -14.43 0.71 -0.26
N LEU A 147 -14.40 -0.52 0.24
CA LEU A 147 -13.52 -0.91 1.35
C LEU A 147 -12.03 -0.83 0.96
N SER A 148 -11.67 -1.38 -0.20
CA SER A 148 -10.29 -1.35 -0.69
C SER A 148 -9.81 0.09 -0.93
N GLY A 149 -10.68 0.94 -1.48
CA GLY A 149 -10.38 2.35 -1.68
C GLY A 149 -10.19 3.10 -0.36
N PHE A 150 -11.11 2.93 0.60
CA PHE A 150 -11.03 3.58 1.91
C PHE A 150 -9.72 3.28 2.63
N PHE A 151 -9.40 2.00 2.80
CA PHE A 151 -8.13 1.59 3.45
C PHE A 151 -6.92 1.94 2.60
N GLY A 152 -7.05 1.91 1.27
CA GLY A 152 -6.02 2.36 0.35
C GLY A 152 -5.69 3.84 0.49
N GLY A 153 -6.71 4.69 0.63
CA GLY A 153 -6.56 6.12 0.88
C GLY A 153 -6.04 6.45 2.26
N LEU A 154 -6.43 5.68 3.27
CA LEU A 154 -6.08 5.93 4.67
C LEU A 154 -4.66 5.46 5.03
N SER A 155 -4.26 4.29 4.58
CA SER A 155 -3.00 3.63 5.00
C SER A 155 -2.19 3.02 3.86
N GLY A 156 -2.70 3.02 2.64
CA GLY A 156 -2.07 2.33 1.51
C GLY A 156 -2.37 0.83 1.43
N LEU A 157 -3.11 0.27 2.40
CA LEU A 157 -3.39 -1.17 2.51
C LEU A 157 -4.62 -1.57 1.68
N GLN A 158 -4.52 -1.48 0.36
CA GLN A 158 -5.65 -1.75 -0.54
C GLN A 158 -5.64 -3.15 -1.18
N GLY A 159 -4.46 -3.77 -1.28
CA GLY A 159 -4.23 -4.91 -2.18
C GLY A 159 -4.96 -6.18 -1.78
N ALA A 160 -4.91 -6.56 -0.50
CA ALA A 160 -5.53 -7.79 0.00
C ALA A 160 -7.05 -7.80 -0.21
N LEU A 161 -7.73 -6.70 0.14
CA LEU A 161 -9.17 -6.56 -0.09
C LEU A 161 -9.49 -6.60 -1.59
N ARG A 162 -8.74 -5.86 -2.42
CA ARG A 162 -8.94 -5.90 -3.88
C ARG A 162 -8.85 -7.32 -4.42
N THR A 163 -7.84 -8.09 -4.00
CA THR A 163 -7.68 -9.48 -4.40
C THR A 163 -8.88 -10.33 -3.95
N ALA A 164 -9.31 -10.21 -2.70
CA ALA A 164 -10.41 -11.00 -2.14
C ALA A 164 -11.74 -10.76 -2.88
N PHE A 165 -12.04 -9.51 -3.26
CA PHE A 165 -13.29 -9.18 -3.94
C PHE A 165 -13.25 -9.41 -5.45
N LEU A 166 -12.09 -9.36 -6.10
CA LEU A 166 -11.98 -9.60 -7.53
C LEU A 166 -11.68 -11.06 -7.88
N SER A 167 -11.27 -11.90 -6.93
CA SER A 167 -10.92 -13.30 -7.17
C SER A 167 -12.07 -14.15 -7.73
N ARG A 168 -13.32 -13.82 -7.42
CA ARG A 168 -14.53 -14.48 -7.95
C ARG A 168 -15.27 -13.64 -9.01
N ALA A 169 -14.60 -12.70 -9.64
CA ALA A 169 -15.20 -11.91 -10.72
C ALA A 169 -15.38 -12.68 -12.04
N GLY A 170 -15.02 -13.97 -12.08
CA GLY A 170 -15.11 -14.79 -13.30
C GLY A 170 -14.10 -14.41 -14.38
N LEU A 171 -12.96 -13.82 -13.99
CA LEU A 171 -11.92 -13.38 -14.90
C LEU A 171 -10.84 -14.45 -15.09
N GLU A 172 -10.38 -14.60 -16.33
CA GLU A 172 -9.14 -15.33 -16.60
C GLU A 172 -7.93 -14.63 -15.96
N LYS A 173 -6.83 -15.35 -15.77
CA LYS A 173 -5.66 -14.87 -15.03
C LYS A 173 -5.12 -13.53 -15.55
N GLU A 174 -4.99 -13.39 -16.85
CA GLU A 174 -4.48 -12.19 -17.51
C GLU A 174 -5.44 -11.00 -17.33
N ALA A 175 -6.74 -11.25 -17.49
CA ALA A 175 -7.78 -10.25 -17.27
C ALA A 175 -7.88 -9.84 -15.79
N PHE A 176 -7.73 -10.80 -14.87
CA PHE A 176 -7.68 -10.54 -13.44
C PHE A 176 -6.51 -9.61 -13.09
N ILE A 177 -5.28 -9.93 -13.53
CA ILE A 177 -4.09 -9.12 -13.27
C ILE A 177 -4.24 -7.72 -13.87
N GLY A 178 -4.69 -7.61 -15.13
CA GLY A 178 -4.92 -6.32 -15.78
C GLY A 178 -5.95 -5.47 -15.03
N THR A 179 -7.08 -6.07 -14.63
CA THR A 179 -8.15 -5.42 -13.86
C THR A 179 -7.65 -4.93 -12.50
N MET A 180 -6.87 -5.76 -11.80
CA MET A 180 -6.24 -5.42 -10.53
C MET A 180 -5.33 -4.20 -10.64
N VAL A 181 -4.47 -4.17 -11.66
CA VAL A 181 -3.48 -3.10 -11.84
C VAL A 181 -4.14 -1.80 -12.26
N VAL A 182 -5.09 -1.83 -13.21
CA VAL A 182 -5.84 -0.63 -13.62
C VAL A 182 -6.63 -0.06 -12.44
N SER A 183 -7.32 -0.91 -11.66
CA SER A 183 -8.03 -0.47 -10.45
C SER A 183 -7.09 0.15 -9.40
N ALA A 184 -5.86 -0.36 -9.27
CA ALA A 184 -4.86 0.22 -8.38
C ALA A 184 -4.47 1.64 -8.80
N VAL A 185 -4.24 1.87 -10.09
CA VAL A 185 -3.92 3.21 -10.62
C VAL A 185 -5.03 4.20 -10.29
N VAL A 186 -6.29 3.81 -10.48
CA VAL A 186 -7.43 4.69 -10.16
C VAL A 186 -7.44 5.09 -8.68
N VAL A 187 -7.25 4.14 -7.77
CA VAL A 187 -7.18 4.43 -6.32
C VAL A 187 -5.97 5.30 -5.99
N ASP A 188 -4.80 5.01 -6.56
CA ASP A 188 -3.57 5.77 -6.30
C ASP A 188 -3.69 7.22 -6.80
N VAL A 189 -4.26 7.43 -7.99
CA VAL A 189 -4.53 8.78 -8.50
C VAL A 189 -5.50 9.52 -7.58
N SER A 190 -6.60 8.87 -7.17
CA SER A 190 -7.63 9.49 -6.32
C SER A 190 -7.07 9.95 -4.97
N ARG A 191 -6.29 9.10 -4.29
CA ARG A 191 -5.67 9.47 -3.01
C ARG A 191 -4.59 10.52 -3.15
N LEU A 192 -3.77 10.44 -4.23
CA LEU A 192 -2.72 11.42 -4.48
C LEU A 192 -3.26 12.81 -4.85
N LEU A 193 -4.45 12.92 -5.44
CA LEU A 193 -5.12 14.21 -5.60
C LEU A 193 -5.39 14.87 -4.24
N ILE A 194 -5.87 14.12 -3.26
CA ILE A 194 -6.09 14.64 -1.90
C ILE A 194 -4.75 14.94 -1.21
N TYR A 195 -3.79 14.02 -1.25
CA TYR A 195 -2.46 14.26 -0.67
C TYR A 195 -1.75 15.43 -1.35
N GLY A 196 -1.92 15.60 -2.68
CA GLY A 196 -1.35 16.73 -3.41
C GLY A 196 -1.85 18.08 -2.90
N ILE A 197 -3.13 18.19 -2.58
CA ILE A 197 -3.71 19.42 -2.04
C ILE A 197 -3.27 19.68 -0.60
N THR A 198 -3.12 18.63 0.22
CA THR A 198 -2.86 18.74 1.66
C THR A 198 -1.38 18.58 2.01
N PHE A 199 -0.73 17.60 1.42
CA PHE A 199 0.66 17.20 1.71
C PHE A 199 1.67 18.09 0.99
N PHE A 200 1.50 18.39 -0.30
CA PHE A 200 2.48 19.21 -1.03
C PHE A 200 2.60 20.64 -0.51
N SER A 201 1.54 21.17 0.08
CA SER A 201 1.59 22.50 0.68
C SER A 201 2.28 22.52 2.05
N ARG A 202 2.38 21.40 2.77
CA ARG A 202 2.78 21.33 4.17
C ARG A 202 4.02 20.46 4.43
N ASP A 203 4.10 19.30 3.82
CA ASP A 203 5.06 18.26 4.20
C ASP A 203 6.08 17.92 3.11
N PHE A 204 5.95 18.51 1.89
CA PHE A 204 6.91 18.32 0.81
C PHE A 204 8.33 18.83 1.19
N GLU A 205 8.39 19.91 1.96
CA GLU A 205 9.67 20.43 2.45
C GLU A 205 10.35 19.45 3.42
N VAL A 206 9.59 18.71 4.23
CA VAL A 206 10.12 17.65 5.11
C VAL A 206 10.72 16.52 4.27
N LEU A 207 10.01 16.09 3.24
CA LEU A 207 10.52 15.05 2.32
C LEU A 207 11.78 15.52 1.62
N LYS A 208 11.82 16.77 1.14
CA LYS A 208 12.94 17.37 0.42
C LYS A 208 14.17 17.57 1.30
N SER A 209 13.99 18.14 2.48
CA SER A 209 15.09 18.46 3.42
C SER A 209 15.81 17.21 3.93
N GLN A 210 15.11 16.08 4.01
CA GLN A 210 15.66 14.79 4.45
C GLN A 210 16.13 13.90 3.28
N GLY A 211 16.25 14.45 2.05
CA GLY A 211 16.67 13.68 0.88
C GLY A 211 15.66 12.65 0.38
N GLY A 212 14.40 12.75 0.82
CA GLY A 212 13.35 11.79 0.51
C GLY A 212 12.97 11.74 -0.97
N VAL A 213 13.13 12.84 -1.73
CA VAL A 213 12.89 12.85 -3.17
C VAL A 213 13.82 11.85 -3.88
N GLY A 214 15.10 11.83 -3.52
CA GLY A 214 16.06 10.85 -4.04
C GLY A 214 15.67 9.41 -3.70
N LEU A 215 15.16 9.18 -2.48
CA LEU A 215 14.67 7.86 -2.03
C LEU A 215 13.44 7.40 -2.81
N VAL A 216 12.49 8.29 -3.10
CA VAL A 216 11.31 7.99 -3.93
C VAL A 216 11.72 7.63 -5.35
N ILE A 217 12.63 8.38 -5.95
CA ILE A 217 13.17 8.09 -7.30
C ILE A 217 13.88 6.74 -7.31
N ALA A 218 14.81 6.51 -6.39
CA ALA A 218 15.56 5.26 -6.28
C ALA A 218 14.63 4.06 -6.02
N GLY A 219 13.69 4.19 -5.09
CA GLY A 219 12.67 3.17 -4.81
C GLY A 219 11.80 2.86 -6.03
N THR A 220 11.43 3.87 -6.81
CA THR A 220 10.67 3.69 -8.06
C THR A 220 11.46 2.90 -9.10
N LEU A 221 12.73 3.26 -9.34
CA LEU A 221 13.59 2.55 -10.29
C LEU A 221 13.81 1.10 -9.85
N CYS A 222 14.06 0.87 -8.57
CA CYS A 222 14.18 -0.47 -8.02
C CYS A 222 12.89 -1.27 -8.14
N ALA A 223 11.72 -0.65 -7.94
CA ALA A 223 10.43 -1.29 -8.13
C ALA A 223 10.19 -1.68 -9.60
N PHE A 224 10.60 -0.86 -10.57
CA PHE A 224 10.54 -1.22 -12.00
C PHE A 224 11.41 -2.42 -12.32
N CYS A 225 12.67 -2.40 -11.87
CA CYS A 225 13.57 -3.54 -12.04
C CYS A 225 12.98 -4.81 -11.41
N GLY A 226 12.44 -4.70 -10.20
CA GLY A 226 11.78 -5.80 -9.51
C GLY A 226 10.57 -6.33 -10.29
N ALA A 227 9.66 -5.46 -10.77
CA ALA A 227 8.51 -5.86 -11.58
C ALA A 227 8.94 -6.55 -12.87
N PHE A 228 9.94 -6.00 -13.58
CA PHE A 228 10.44 -6.54 -14.83
C PHE A 228 11.07 -7.94 -14.65
N ILE A 229 11.95 -8.08 -13.67
CA ILE A 229 12.59 -9.37 -13.34
C ILE A 229 11.55 -10.36 -12.79
N GLY A 230 10.65 -9.90 -11.92
CA GLY A 230 9.56 -10.70 -11.39
C GLY A 230 8.69 -11.29 -12.47
N SER A 231 8.36 -10.52 -13.51
CA SER A 231 7.57 -11.00 -14.65
C SER A 231 8.18 -12.22 -15.38
N ARG A 232 9.50 -12.37 -15.29
CA ARG A 232 10.26 -13.46 -15.96
C ARG A 232 10.60 -14.62 -15.03
N LEU A 233 10.76 -14.38 -13.73
CA LEU A 233 11.33 -15.37 -12.79
C LEU A 233 10.30 -16.02 -11.84
N VAL A 234 9.17 -15.38 -11.55
CA VAL A 234 8.29 -15.77 -10.41
C VAL A 234 7.28 -16.88 -10.76
N LYS A 235 7.67 -17.89 -11.50
CA LYS A 235 6.84 -19.10 -11.66
C LYS A 235 6.88 -20.05 -10.44
N LYS A 236 7.76 -19.83 -9.46
CA LYS A 236 8.05 -20.78 -8.38
C LYS A 236 7.61 -20.36 -6.96
N ILE A 237 7.17 -19.11 -6.75
CA ILE A 237 6.80 -18.63 -5.42
C ILE A 237 5.28 -18.73 -5.24
N THR A 238 4.85 -19.38 -4.15
CA THR A 238 3.43 -19.52 -3.84
C THR A 238 2.87 -18.24 -3.22
N MET A 239 1.57 -17.99 -3.42
CA MET A 239 0.85 -16.88 -2.80
C MET A 239 0.99 -16.92 -1.27
N ARG A 240 0.94 -18.11 -0.68
CA ARG A 240 1.07 -18.31 0.77
C ARG A 240 2.42 -17.83 1.31
N THR A 241 3.51 -18.10 0.60
CA THR A 241 4.85 -17.62 1.01
C THR A 241 4.88 -16.09 1.04
N ILE A 242 4.29 -15.43 0.03
CA ILE A 242 4.22 -13.97 -0.04
C ILE A 242 3.40 -13.43 1.13
N GLN A 243 2.22 -14.01 1.40
CA GLN A 243 1.35 -13.61 2.51
C GLN A 243 2.03 -13.72 3.86
N ILE A 244 2.75 -14.83 4.12
CA ILE A 244 3.48 -15.02 5.38
C ILE A 244 4.56 -13.95 5.55
N VAL A 245 5.38 -13.70 4.53
CA VAL A 245 6.44 -12.69 4.59
C VAL A 245 5.84 -11.29 4.82
N VAL A 246 4.81 -10.94 4.05
CA VAL A 246 4.08 -9.67 4.19
C VAL A 246 3.48 -9.54 5.58
N GLY A 247 2.78 -10.57 6.06
CA GLY A 247 2.11 -10.56 7.36
C GLY A 247 3.08 -10.41 8.53
N ILE A 248 4.23 -11.10 8.50
CA ILE A 248 5.27 -10.94 9.53
C ILE A 248 5.84 -9.52 9.53
N MET A 249 6.18 -8.99 8.36
CA MET A 249 6.70 -7.63 8.25
C MET A 249 5.69 -6.59 8.71
N LEU A 250 4.41 -6.73 8.33
CA LEU A 250 3.33 -5.86 8.81
C LEU A 250 3.18 -5.94 10.32
N LEU A 251 3.23 -7.14 10.92
CA LEU A 251 3.10 -7.30 12.36
C LEU A 251 4.22 -6.55 13.11
N LEU A 252 5.48 -6.75 12.68
CA LEU A 252 6.63 -6.07 13.28
C LEU A 252 6.50 -4.56 13.18
N VAL A 253 6.10 -4.04 12.01
CA VAL A 253 5.96 -2.61 11.80
C VAL A 253 4.74 -2.05 12.54
N GLY A 254 3.60 -2.73 12.49
CA GLY A 254 2.40 -2.31 13.23
C GLY A 254 2.67 -2.17 14.73
N LEU A 255 3.40 -3.12 15.32
CA LEU A 255 3.82 -3.04 16.72
C LEU A 255 4.81 -1.88 16.96
N SER A 256 5.75 -1.67 16.05
CA SER A 256 6.73 -0.57 16.17
C SER A 256 6.08 0.82 16.04
N VAL A 257 5.12 0.97 15.13
CA VAL A 257 4.35 2.21 14.97
C VAL A 257 3.43 2.43 16.19
N GLY A 258 2.71 1.39 16.62
CA GLY A 258 1.79 1.48 17.75
C GLY A 258 2.48 1.75 19.09
N SER A 259 3.71 1.28 19.26
CA SER A 259 4.53 1.60 20.41
C SER A 259 5.20 2.98 20.33
N GLY A 260 5.11 3.70 19.22
CA GLY A 260 5.75 5.01 19.05
C GLY A 260 7.28 4.95 18.83
N LEU A 261 7.83 3.76 18.57
CA LEU A 261 9.26 3.58 18.24
C LEU A 261 9.60 4.14 16.85
N ILE A 262 8.57 4.18 15.98
CA ILE A 262 8.61 4.71 14.63
C ILE A 262 7.56 5.80 14.48
#